data_9641481cfeabcbb94542bd5ba27effc9
#
_entry.id   9641481cfeabcbb94542bd5ba27effc9
#
_cell.length_a   1.000
_cell.length_b   1.000
_cell.length_c   1.000
_cell.angle_alpha   90.00
_cell.angle_beta   90.00
_cell.angle_gamma   90.00
#
_symmetry.space_group_name_H-M   'P 1'
#
loop_
_entity.id
_entity.type
_entity.pdbx_description
1 polymer ?
#
loop_
_entity_poly.entity_id
_entity_poly.type
_entity_poly.pdbx_seq_one_letter_code
_entity_poly.pdbx_strand_id
1 'polypeptide(L)'
;LHHPHKNHMPLSNLPTLQSLLLSRRLALGILASAALVAACGGSDSNDSTTPPVASQPATATLAVLETTDLHFNVRSYDYFKLAEDASYGFERTATLVRAARKEFANTLLVDNGDTIQGTALADYEAEVAKIPCTQQLSMYKAMGALGFDAGTLGNHEFNYGLPFLNQVLGGGLDVDGVDATKKCAGAGYPAVLANVYSNKTKKPLVQPYTLLE
;
A
#
# COMPACT_ATOMS: atom_id res chain seq x y z
N LEU A 1 21.25 33.55 14.32
CA LEU A 1 21.08 32.30 13.56
C LEU A 1 20.08 32.54 12.45
N HIS A 2 20.59 32.64 11.21
CA HIS A 2 19.82 32.95 10.00
C HIS A 2 19.06 31.68 9.54
N HIS A 3 17.74 31.78 9.43
CA HIS A 3 16.95 30.80 8.70
C HIS A 3 16.81 31.22 7.21
N PRO A 4 17.04 30.33 6.26
CA PRO A 4 16.79 30.66 4.85
C PRO A 4 15.28 30.66 4.54
N HIS A 5 14.84 31.71 3.84
CA HIS A 5 13.50 31.84 3.28
C HIS A 5 13.19 30.70 2.32
N LYS A 6 12.12 29.96 2.58
CA LYS A 6 11.53 29.03 1.61
C LYS A 6 10.67 29.84 0.61
N ASN A 7 11.11 29.88 -0.63
CA ASN A 7 10.32 30.41 -1.74
C ASN A 7 9.12 29.48 -2.01
N HIS A 8 7.92 29.96 -1.72
CA HIS A 8 6.70 29.30 -2.17
C HIS A 8 6.49 29.62 -3.65
N MET A 9 6.47 28.59 -4.50
CA MET A 9 5.97 28.74 -5.88
C MET A 9 4.44 28.90 -5.84
N PRO A 10 3.86 29.84 -6.58
CA PRO A 10 2.41 29.98 -6.68
C PRO A 10 1.81 28.84 -7.53
N LEU A 11 0.72 28.26 -7.05
CA LEU A 11 -0.03 27.13 -7.64
C LEU A 11 -0.81 27.47 -8.94
N SER A 12 -0.48 28.57 -9.64
CA SER A 12 -1.25 29.04 -10.80
C SER A 12 -0.92 28.40 -12.15
N ASN A 13 0.03 27.44 -12.23
CA ASN A 13 0.48 26.87 -13.50
C ASN A 13 0.35 25.35 -13.61
N LEU A 14 -0.62 24.73 -12.93
CA LEU A 14 -0.97 23.34 -13.21
C LEU A 14 -1.99 23.28 -14.37
N PRO A 15 -1.69 22.60 -15.47
CA PRO A 15 -2.67 22.41 -16.55
C PRO A 15 -3.85 21.60 -16.04
N THR A 16 -5.05 22.09 -16.30
CA THR A 16 -6.30 21.44 -15.95
C THR A 16 -6.42 20.08 -16.68
N LEU A 17 -6.89 19.07 -15.98
CA LEU A 17 -7.12 17.69 -16.47
C LEU A 17 -8.02 17.58 -17.71
N GLN A 18 -8.56 18.67 -18.22
CA GLN A 18 -9.45 18.68 -19.39
C GLN A 18 -8.77 18.60 -20.75
N SER A 19 -7.45 18.80 -20.85
CA SER A 19 -6.73 18.80 -22.14
C SER A 19 -6.27 17.41 -22.62
N LEU A 20 -6.45 16.35 -21.85
CA LEU A 20 -6.00 14.99 -22.18
C LEU A 20 -7.07 14.08 -22.78
N LEU A 21 -8.32 14.54 -22.93
CA LEU A 21 -9.43 13.71 -23.44
C LEU A 21 -9.78 13.92 -24.92
N LEU A 22 -9.02 14.72 -25.69
CA LEU A 22 -9.41 15.08 -27.06
C LEU A 22 -8.54 14.53 -28.19
N SER A 23 -7.74 13.50 -28.01
CA SER A 23 -6.88 12.98 -29.08
C SER A 23 -7.02 11.48 -29.40
N ARG A 24 -8.24 10.92 -29.22
CA ARG A 24 -8.52 9.53 -29.67
C ARG A 24 -9.80 9.43 -30.46
N ARG A 25 -9.91 10.12 -31.61
CA ARG A 25 -10.81 9.77 -32.70
C ARG A 25 -10.15 10.19 -34.00
N LEU A 26 -9.58 9.26 -34.75
CA LEU A 26 -9.56 9.14 -36.22
C LEU A 26 -8.46 8.16 -36.65
N ALA A 27 -8.86 6.97 -37.04
CA ALA A 27 -8.24 6.19 -38.13
C ALA A 27 -9.06 4.91 -38.32
N LEU A 28 -10.22 5.01 -38.99
CA LEU A 28 -10.74 3.91 -39.77
C LEU A 28 -10.12 4.03 -41.17
N GLY A 29 -9.28 3.10 -41.55
CA GLY A 29 -8.75 2.91 -42.90
C GLY A 29 -9.08 1.50 -43.36
N ILE A 30 -10.04 1.40 -44.24
CA ILE A 30 -10.45 0.19 -44.96
C ILE A 30 -9.38 -0.15 -45.97
N LEU A 31 -8.87 -1.40 -46.00
CA LEU A 31 -8.22 -2.01 -47.16
C LEU A 31 -8.65 -3.47 -47.22
N ALA A 32 -9.66 -3.69 -48.09
CA ALA A 32 -10.01 -5.00 -48.59
C ALA A 32 -9.06 -5.33 -49.75
N SER A 33 -8.38 -6.46 -49.66
CA SER A 33 -7.68 -7.05 -50.80
C SER A 33 -8.11 -8.52 -50.90
N ALA A 34 -8.94 -8.79 -51.89
CA ALA A 34 -9.30 -10.13 -52.30
C ALA A 34 -8.16 -10.72 -53.12
N ALA A 35 -7.68 -11.90 -52.77
CA ALA A 35 -6.87 -12.76 -53.60
C ALA A 35 -7.62 -14.10 -53.81
N LEU A 36 -8.18 -14.28 -54.98
CA LEU A 36 -8.63 -15.58 -55.49
C LEU A 36 -7.38 -16.38 -55.92
N VAL A 37 -7.21 -17.55 -55.33
CA VAL A 37 -6.40 -18.60 -55.97
C VAL A 37 -7.22 -19.85 -56.07
N ALA A 38 -7.58 -20.22 -57.30
CA ALA A 38 -8.12 -21.51 -57.61
C ALA A 38 -7.00 -22.53 -57.73
N ALA A 39 -7.13 -23.66 -57.06
CA ALA A 39 -6.26 -24.81 -57.26
C ALA A 39 -7.06 -26.10 -57.18
N CYS A 40 -6.76 -26.96 -58.10
CA CYS A 40 -7.29 -28.23 -58.44
C CYS A 40 -7.27 -29.27 -57.30
N GLY A 41 -8.21 -30.19 -57.44
CA GLY A 41 -8.57 -31.36 -56.75
C GLY A 41 -7.51 -32.33 -56.24
N GLY A 42 -7.94 -33.06 -55.22
CA GLY A 42 -7.30 -34.24 -54.67
C GLY A 42 -8.13 -34.69 -53.48
N SER A 43 -8.72 -35.87 -53.64
CA SER A 43 -9.57 -36.55 -52.64
C SER A 43 -8.79 -36.96 -51.38
N ASP A 44 -9.59 -37.10 -50.34
CA ASP A 44 -9.45 -37.99 -49.18
C ASP A 44 -8.68 -37.51 -47.93
N SER A 45 -9.47 -37.62 -46.95
CA SER A 45 -9.29 -37.85 -45.51
C SER A 45 -9.63 -36.67 -44.60
N ASN A 46 -10.75 -36.88 -43.88
CA ASN A 46 -11.16 -36.17 -42.70
C ASN A 46 -10.00 -36.13 -41.67
N ASP A 47 -9.29 -35.06 -41.63
CA ASP A 47 -8.54 -34.63 -40.46
C ASP A 47 -8.79 -33.13 -40.25
N SER A 48 -9.85 -32.80 -39.55
CA SER A 48 -10.16 -31.45 -39.10
C SER A 48 -9.22 -31.05 -37.95
N THR A 49 -7.97 -31.00 -38.21
CA THR A 49 -7.02 -30.28 -37.33
C THR A 49 -7.17 -28.79 -37.58
N THR A 50 -8.17 -28.19 -36.97
CA THR A 50 -8.16 -26.73 -36.78
C THR A 50 -6.85 -26.39 -36.10
N PRO A 51 -5.99 -25.51 -36.68
CA PRO A 51 -4.79 -25.10 -35.97
C PRO A 51 -5.19 -24.50 -34.65
N PRO A 52 -4.46 -24.79 -33.55
CA PRO A 52 -4.79 -24.22 -32.27
C PRO A 52 -4.81 -22.70 -32.42
N VAL A 53 -5.97 -22.09 -32.14
CA VAL A 53 -6.09 -20.64 -32.03
C VAL A 53 -5.12 -20.24 -30.95
N ALA A 54 -4.05 -19.54 -31.35
CA ALA A 54 -3.10 -18.99 -30.38
C ALA A 54 -3.89 -18.15 -29.41
N SER A 55 -4.02 -18.63 -28.17
CA SER A 55 -4.69 -17.86 -27.11
C SER A 55 -3.93 -16.57 -26.93
N GLN A 56 -4.61 -15.44 -27.11
CA GLN A 56 -4.04 -14.14 -26.76
C GLN A 56 -3.54 -14.21 -25.32
N PRO A 57 -2.33 -13.71 -25.00
CA PRO A 57 -1.85 -13.70 -23.64
C PRO A 57 -2.84 -12.96 -22.76
N ALA A 58 -3.25 -13.60 -21.68
CA ALA A 58 -4.09 -12.94 -20.68
C ALA A 58 -3.28 -11.83 -20.00
N THR A 59 -3.82 -10.62 -19.98
CA THR A 59 -3.22 -9.47 -19.28
C THR A 59 -4.12 -9.04 -18.13
N ALA A 60 -3.51 -8.63 -17.04
CA ALA A 60 -4.19 -8.03 -15.90
C ALA A 60 -3.48 -6.73 -15.52
N THR A 61 -4.25 -5.74 -15.09
CA THR A 61 -3.72 -4.51 -14.50
C THR A 61 -3.85 -4.59 -13.00
N LEU A 62 -2.76 -4.35 -12.29
CA LEU A 62 -2.71 -4.22 -10.84
C LEU A 62 -2.25 -2.81 -10.49
N ALA A 63 -3.02 -2.08 -9.68
CA ALA A 63 -2.60 -0.82 -9.10
C ALA A 63 -2.04 -1.07 -7.70
N VAL A 64 -0.78 -0.72 -7.48
CA VAL A 64 -0.16 -0.73 -6.14
C VAL A 64 -0.33 0.65 -5.54
N LEU A 65 -1.02 0.71 -4.41
CA LEU A 65 -1.24 1.91 -3.60
C LEU A 65 -0.30 1.83 -2.40
N GLU A 66 0.40 2.90 -2.12
CA GLU A 66 1.38 2.95 -1.05
C GLU A 66 1.14 4.16 -0.16
N THR A 67 1.27 3.95 1.15
CA THR A 67 1.43 5.02 2.15
C THR A 67 2.80 4.91 2.79
N THR A 68 3.32 6.03 3.27
CA THR A 68 4.58 6.12 4.02
C THR A 68 4.47 7.25 5.03
N ASP A 69 5.20 7.14 6.12
CA ASP A 69 5.36 8.24 7.10
C ASP A 69 4.03 8.79 7.63
N LEU A 70 3.09 7.92 7.95
CA LEU A 70 1.79 8.33 8.49
C LEU A 70 1.90 8.96 9.88
N HIS A 71 2.97 8.64 10.63
CA HIS A 71 3.33 9.27 11.90
C HIS A 71 2.16 9.43 12.87
N PHE A 72 1.27 8.44 12.91
CA PHE A 72 0.07 8.43 13.76
C PHE A 72 -0.90 9.60 13.53
N ASN A 73 -0.87 10.21 12.36
CA ASN A 73 -1.82 11.27 12.00
C ASN A 73 -3.17 10.66 11.58
N VAL A 74 -3.89 10.07 12.54
CA VAL A 74 -5.21 9.44 12.28
C VAL A 74 -6.22 10.48 11.82
N ARG A 75 -6.21 11.67 12.44
CA ARG A 75 -7.14 12.78 12.20
C ARG A 75 -6.42 13.99 11.61
N SER A 76 -7.15 14.79 10.87
CA SER A 76 -6.75 16.14 10.44
C SER A 76 -6.80 17.12 11.63
N TYR A 77 -5.99 16.86 12.66
CA TYR A 77 -6.02 17.62 13.91
C TYR A 77 -4.63 17.78 14.50
N ASP A 78 -4.22 19.02 14.73
CA ASP A 78 -2.98 19.37 15.42
C ASP A 78 -3.22 19.37 16.93
N TYR A 79 -2.72 18.35 17.64
CA TYR A 79 -2.89 18.19 19.08
C TYR A 79 -2.10 19.23 19.89
N PHE A 80 -1.09 19.87 19.30
CA PHE A 80 -0.31 20.91 19.97
C PHE A 80 -0.99 22.28 19.84
N LYS A 81 -1.59 22.57 18.68
CA LYS A 81 -2.37 23.80 18.46
C LYS A 81 -3.81 23.68 18.91
N LEU A 82 -4.26 22.47 19.25
CA LEU A 82 -5.66 22.13 19.58
C LEU A 82 -6.64 22.60 18.51
N ALA A 83 -6.30 22.41 17.25
CA ALA A 83 -7.07 22.89 16.11
C ALA A 83 -7.06 21.88 14.94
N GLU A 84 -8.09 21.94 14.12
CA GLU A 84 -8.12 21.20 12.85
C GLU A 84 -6.98 21.70 11.94
N ASP A 85 -6.29 20.73 11.28
CA ASP A 85 -5.26 21.01 10.28
C ASP A 85 -5.44 20.10 9.07
N ALA A 86 -5.88 20.68 7.96
CA ALA A 86 -6.18 19.95 6.75
C ALA A 86 -4.93 19.53 5.93
N SER A 87 -3.73 19.86 6.38
CA SER A 87 -2.49 19.51 5.67
C SER A 87 -2.09 18.03 5.85
N TYR A 88 -2.68 17.30 6.80
CA TYR A 88 -2.46 15.89 7.06
C TYR A 88 -3.75 15.20 7.55
N GLY A 89 -3.65 13.91 7.89
CA GLY A 89 -4.74 13.10 8.43
C GLY A 89 -5.06 11.90 7.56
N PHE A 90 -4.94 10.71 8.14
CA PHE A 90 -5.22 9.44 7.48
C PHE A 90 -6.66 9.35 6.94
N GLU A 91 -7.62 9.98 7.60
CA GLU A 91 -8.99 10.05 7.13
C GLU A 91 -9.12 10.69 5.73
N ARG A 92 -8.19 11.59 5.38
CA ARG A 92 -8.11 12.21 4.05
C ARG A 92 -7.45 11.28 3.04
N THR A 93 -6.35 10.64 3.43
CA THR A 93 -5.68 9.59 2.66
C THR A 93 -6.65 8.46 2.32
N ALA A 94 -7.49 8.04 3.27
CA ALA A 94 -8.52 7.04 3.05
C ALA A 94 -9.50 7.39 1.93
N THR A 95 -9.79 8.67 1.73
CA THR A 95 -10.64 9.14 0.62
C THR A 95 -9.94 8.93 -0.73
N LEU A 96 -8.65 9.20 -0.82
CA LEU A 96 -7.85 8.99 -2.04
C LEU A 96 -7.73 7.49 -2.37
N VAL A 97 -7.45 6.66 -1.38
CA VAL A 97 -7.40 5.19 -1.56
C VAL A 97 -8.73 4.64 -2.06
N ARG A 98 -9.86 5.08 -1.48
CA ARG A 98 -11.19 4.65 -1.94
C ARG A 98 -11.51 5.13 -3.36
N ALA A 99 -11.01 6.29 -3.77
CA ALA A 99 -11.15 6.79 -5.14
C ALA A 99 -10.35 5.91 -6.11
N ALA A 100 -9.09 5.62 -5.81
CA ALA A 100 -8.24 4.74 -6.62
C ALA A 100 -8.83 3.33 -6.77
N ARG A 101 -9.38 2.76 -5.69
CA ARG A 101 -10.06 1.45 -5.73
C ARG A 101 -11.32 1.41 -6.60
N LYS A 102 -11.93 2.56 -6.89
CA LYS A 102 -13.04 2.62 -7.87
C LYS A 102 -12.55 2.68 -9.30
N GLU A 103 -11.34 3.17 -9.51
CA GLU A 103 -10.74 3.30 -10.84
C GLU A 103 -10.10 1.99 -11.31
N PHE A 104 -9.51 1.21 -10.40
CA PHE A 104 -8.79 -0.03 -10.71
C PHE A 104 -9.49 -1.24 -10.09
N ALA A 105 -9.73 -2.27 -10.92
CA ALA A 105 -10.38 -3.50 -10.47
C ALA A 105 -9.53 -4.33 -9.52
N ASN A 106 -8.19 -4.31 -9.72
CA ASN A 106 -7.24 -5.01 -8.87
C ASN A 106 -6.35 -3.98 -8.21
N THR A 107 -6.34 -3.94 -6.88
CA THR A 107 -5.52 -3.03 -6.09
C THR A 107 -4.80 -3.77 -4.98
N LEU A 108 -3.59 -3.35 -4.69
CA LEU A 108 -2.80 -3.74 -3.53
C LEU A 108 -2.52 -2.47 -2.72
N LEU A 109 -2.79 -2.47 -1.43
CA LEU A 109 -2.53 -1.35 -0.54
C LEU A 109 -1.50 -1.74 0.51
N VAL A 110 -0.35 -1.08 0.48
CA VAL A 110 0.77 -1.34 1.39
C VAL A 110 1.20 -0.08 2.14
N ASP A 111 1.87 -0.28 3.27
CA ASP A 111 2.46 0.80 4.07
C ASP A 111 3.97 0.62 4.19
N ASN A 112 4.74 1.69 3.97
CA ASN A 112 6.19 1.66 3.99
C ASN A 112 6.80 2.04 5.35
N GLY A 113 6.01 2.02 6.43
CA GLY A 113 6.46 2.24 7.80
C GLY A 113 6.48 3.70 8.23
N ASP A 114 7.09 3.97 9.39
CA ASP A 114 7.02 5.21 10.14
C ASP A 114 5.58 5.59 10.49
N THR A 115 4.86 4.61 11.01
CA THR A 115 3.41 4.68 11.20
C THR A 115 3.01 4.97 12.64
N ILE A 116 3.72 4.38 13.64
CA ILE A 116 3.21 4.30 15.02
C ILE A 116 3.64 5.44 15.94
N GLN A 117 4.56 6.30 15.51
CA GLN A 117 5.09 7.39 16.35
C GLN A 117 5.11 8.71 15.57
N GLY A 118 4.75 9.84 16.22
CA GLY A 118 4.89 11.19 15.67
C GLY A 118 3.81 12.19 16.12
N THR A 119 2.80 11.79 16.88
CA THR A 119 1.78 12.69 17.43
C THR A 119 1.59 12.50 18.92
N ALA A 120 1.02 13.51 19.59
CA ALA A 120 0.64 13.40 21.00
C ALA A 120 -0.38 12.27 21.27
N LEU A 121 -1.20 11.89 20.27
CA LEU A 121 -2.08 10.74 20.38
C LEU A 121 -1.30 9.42 20.42
N ALA A 122 -0.25 9.29 19.63
CA ALA A 122 0.64 8.13 19.65
C ALA A 122 1.31 7.98 21.01
N ASP A 123 1.91 9.06 21.53
CA ASP A 123 2.55 9.08 22.84
C ASP A 123 1.55 8.76 23.96
N TYR A 124 0.33 9.27 23.87
CA TYR A 124 -0.72 8.96 24.80
C TYR A 124 -1.06 7.46 24.85
N GLU A 125 -1.26 6.82 23.70
CA GLU A 125 -1.58 5.38 23.63
C GLU A 125 -0.40 4.50 24.07
N ALA A 126 0.82 4.88 23.72
CA ALA A 126 2.00 4.09 24.03
C ALA A 126 2.48 4.23 25.48
N GLU A 127 2.47 5.45 26.03
CA GLU A 127 3.18 5.76 27.27
C GLU A 127 2.24 6.15 28.41
N VAL A 128 1.13 6.83 28.14
CA VAL A 128 0.21 7.34 29.17
C VAL A 128 -0.92 6.34 29.42
N ALA A 129 -1.75 6.05 28.41
CA ALA A 129 -2.84 5.09 28.54
C ALA A 129 -2.32 3.65 28.58
N LYS A 130 -1.16 3.38 27.95
CA LYS A 130 -0.54 2.06 27.87
C LYS A 130 -1.54 1.02 27.43
N ILE A 131 -2.00 1.14 26.18
CA ILE A 131 -3.05 0.28 25.64
C ILE A 131 -2.80 -1.20 25.99
N PRO A 132 -3.84 -1.95 26.42
CA PRO A 132 -3.69 -3.35 26.77
C PRO A 132 -3.40 -4.21 25.51
N CYS A 133 -2.77 -5.36 25.72
CA CYS A 133 -2.43 -6.33 24.66
C CYS A 133 -3.65 -6.77 23.83
N THR A 134 -4.85 -6.74 24.42
CA THR A 134 -6.11 -7.08 23.75
C THR A 134 -6.67 -5.96 22.87
N GLN A 135 -6.09 -4.78 22.92
CA GLN A 135 -6.51 -3.62 22.16
C GLN A 135 -5.54 -3.35 21.00
N GLN A 136 -6.10 -3.14 19.84
CA GLN A 136 -5.35 -2.71 18.66
C GLN A 136 -5.04 -1.21 18.74
N LEU A 137 -3.83 -0.83 18.30
CA LEU A 137 -3.42 0.56 18.20
C LEU A 137 -4.39 1.34 17.27
N SER A 138 -4.80 2.55 17.65
CA SER A 138 -5.81 3.30 16.91
C SER A 138 -5.46 3.51 15.44
N MET A 139 -4.18 3.76 15.14
CA MET A 139 -3.71 3.88 13.75
C MET A 139 -3.89 2.56 13.00
N TYR A 140 -3.47 1.43 13.55
CA TYR A 140 -3.64 0.12 12.93
C TYR A 140 -5.11 -0.28 12.76
N LYS A 141 -5.96 0.11 13.73
CA LYS A 141 -7.40 -0.08 13.59
C LYS A 141 -7.98 0.71 12.41
N ALA A 142 -7.53 1.95 12.21
CA ALA A 142 -7.94 2.77 11.07
C ALA A 142 -7.42 2.21 9.74
N MET A 143 -6.17 1.74 9.70
CA MET A 143 -5.57 1.09 8.53
C MET A 143 -6.28 -0.23 8.20
N GLY A 144 -6.58 -1.06 9.21
CA GLY A 144 -7.35 -2.30 9.04
C GLY A 144 -8.76 -2.04 8.48
N ALA A 145 -9.44 -0.97 8.93
CA ALA A 145 -10.73 -0.57 8.38
C ALA A 145 -10.67 -0.10 6.92
N LEU A 146 -9.49 0.36 6.47
CA LEU A 146 -9.25 0.68 5.07
C LEU A 146 -8.79 -0.53 4.24
N GLY A 147 -8.39 -1.63 4.88
CA GLY A 147 -7.96 -2.88 4.25
C GLY A 147 -6.55 -2.79 3.68
N PHE A 148 -5.56 -2.60 4.52
CA PHE A 148 -4.15 -2.77 4.14
C PHE A 148 -3.83 -4.24 3.96
N ASP A 149 -3.08 -4.55 2.90
CA ASP A 149 -2.71 -5.92 2.55
C ASP A 149 -1.38 -6.34 3.21
N ALA A 150 -0.47 -5.39 3.41
CA ALA A 150 0.79 -5.58 4.13
C ALA A 150 1.37 -4.23 4.59
N GLY A 151 2.35 -4.28 5.49
CA GLY A 151 3.14 -3.12 5.88
C GLY A 151 4.57 -3.50 6.25
N THR A 152 5.46 -2.52 6.28
CA THR A 152 6.82 -2.71 6.78
C THR A 152 7.07 -1.88 8.04
N LEU A 153 8.29 -1.90 8.56
CA LEU A 153 8.71 -1.15 9.73
C LEU A 153 9.77 -0.13 9.30
N GLY A 154 9.51 1.13 9.56
CA GLY A 154 10.49 2.20 9.44
C GLY A 154 11.27 2.38 10.77
N ASN A 155 12.02 3.46 10.89
CA ASN A 155 12.79 3.73 12.10
C ASN A 155 11.92 4.15 13.29
N HIS A 156 10.79 4.82 13.04
CA HIS A 156 9.88 5.27 14.10
C HIS A 156 9.08 4.14 14.77
N GLU A 157 8.99 2.97 14.18
CA GLU A 157 8.42 1.79 14.83
C GLU A 157 9.22 1.35 16.07
N PHE A 158 10.50 1.71 16.14
CA PHE A 158 11.38 1.31 17.25
C PHE A 158 11.42 2.33 18.42
N ASN A 159 10.81 3.50 18.26
CA ASN A 159 10.96 4.60 19.23
C ASN A 159 10.35 4.32 20.61
N TYR A 160 9.24 3.57 20.66
CA TYR A 160 8.65 3.14 21.94
C TYR A 160 9.26 1.85 22.51
N GLY A 161 10.32 1.34 21.87
CA GLY A 161 11.05 0.15 22.28
C GLY A 161 10.43 -1.16 21.82
N LEU A 162 11.25 -2.20 21.84
CA LEU A 162 10.88 -3.53 21.34
C LEU A 162 9.72 -4.20 22.07
N PRO A 163 9.51 -4.05 23.40
CA PRO A 163 8.34 -4.59 24.07
C PRO A 163 7.02 -4.02 23.56
N PHE A 164 6.96 -2.71 23.28
CA PHE A 164 5.77 -2.09 22.70
C PHE A 164 5.58 -2.51 21.25
N LEU A 165 6.65 -2.50 20.45
CA LEU A 165 6.62 -2.97 19.07
C LEU A 165 6.11 -4.41 18.99
N ASN A 166 6.61 -5.32 19.85
CA ASN A 166 6.12 -6.68 19.93
C ASN A 166 4.60 -6.75 20.20
N GLN A 167 4.12 -5.92 21.13
CA GLN A 167 2.70 -5.87 21.46
C GLN A 167 1.85 -5.42 20.27
N VAL A 168 2.21 -4.33 19.60
CA VAL A 168 1.40 -3.75 18.51
C VAL A 168 1.47 -4.55 17.22
N LEU A 169 2.52 -5.36 17.03
CA LEU A 169 2.62 -6.33 15.93
C LEU A 169 1.89 -7.66 16.21
N GLY A 170 1.40 -7.87 17.43
CA GLY A 170 0.69 -9.10 17.80
C GLY A 170 1.53 -10.12 18.54
N GLY A 171 2.78 -9.83 18.83
CA GLY A 171 3.75 -10.73 19.47
C GLY A 171 4.69 -11.40 18.47
N GLY A 172 5.57 -12.23 19.00
CA GLY A 172 6.45 -13.10 18.18
C GLY A 172 7.86 -12.54 17.92
N LEU A 173 8.19 -11.32 18.39
CA LEU A 173 9.55 -10.81 18.25
C LEU A 173 10.51 -11.56 19.19
N ASP A 174 11.39 -12.39 18.62
CA ASP A 174 12.38 -13.13 19.38
C ASP A 174 13.68 -12.32 19.52
N VAL A 175 13.66 -11.40 20.47
CA VAL A 175 14.77 -10.49 20.82
C VAL A 175 14.97 -10.45 22.33
N ASP A 176 16.11 -9.96 22.78
CA ASP A 176 16.40 -9.82 24.20
C ASP A 176 15.43 -8.86 24.87
N GLY A 177 14.97 -9.20 26.07
CA GLY A 177 14.07 -8.37 26.88
C GLY A 177 12.59 -8.39 26.41
N VAL A 178 12.24 -9.24 25.44
CA VAL A 178 10.86 -9.37 24.91
C VAL A 178 10.35 -10.79 25.09
N ASP A 179 9.11 -10.94 25.54
CA ASP A 179 8.42 -12.22 25.57
C ASP A 179 7.79 -12.54 24.21
N ALA A 180 8.50 -13.32 23.40
CA ALA A 180 8.07 -13.74 22.07
C ALA A 180 6.80 -14.63 22.09
N THR A 181 6.45 -15.21 23.24
CA THR A 181 5.25 -16.09 23.37
C THR A 181 3.96 -15.30 23.55
N LYS A 182 4.08 -14.04 23.97
CA LYS A 182 2.94 -13.15 24.19
C LYS A 182 2.16 -12.95 22.88
N LYS A 183 0.85 -13.13 22.94
CA LYS A 183 -0.08 -12.89 21.83
C LYS A 183 -0.93 -11.68 22.11
N CYS A 184 -0.96 -10.74 21.18
CA CYS A 184 -1.69 -9.48 21.27
C CYS A 184 -2.58 -9.29 20.05
N ALA A 185 -3.36 -8.20 20.02
CA ALA A 185 -4.29 -7.90 18.92
C ALA A 185 -3.58 -7.68 17.57
N GLY A 186 -2.38 -7.09 17.59
CA GLY A 186 -1.57 -6.89 16.39
C GLY A 186 -2.08 -5.79 15.44
N ALA A 187 -1.40 -5.67 14.31
CA ALA A 187 -1.75 -4.67 13.28
C ALA A 187 -2.98 -5.05 12.45
N GLY A 188 -3.30 -6.35 12.38
CA GLY A 188 -4.41 -6.85 11.56
C GLY A 188 -4.05 -7.15 10.11
N TYR A 189 -2.80 -6.89 9.72
CA TYR A 189 -2.20 -7.25 8.44
C TYR A 189 -0.74 -7.69 8.66
N PRO A 190 -0.12 -8.43 7.71
CA PRO A 190 1.25 -8.90 7.88
C PRO A 190 2.26 -7.76 7.86
N ALA A 191 3.17 -7.74 8.84
CA ALA A 191 4.36 -6.92 8.82
C ALA A 191 5.51 -7.72 8.16
N VAL A 192 6.21 -7.10 7.19
CA VAL A 192 7.33 -7.70 6.45
C VAL A 192 8.55 -6.80 6.55
N LEU A 193 9.74 -7.41 6.78
CA LEU A 193 10.99 -6.66 6.83
C LEU A 193 12.18 -7.60 6.59
N ALA A 194 12.86 -7.47 5.46
CA ALA A 194 13.89 -8.41 5.02
C ALA A 194 15.32 -8.05 5.48
N ASN A 195 15.54 -6.80 5.92
CA ASN A 195 16.88 -6.24 6.16
C ASN A 195 17.20 -5.94 7.63
N VAL A 196 16.30 -6.25 8.57
CA VAL A 196 16.54 -6.13 10.01
C VAL A 196 16.51 -7.51 10.67
N TYR A 197 17.53 -7.79 11.46
CA TYR A 197 17.76 -9.11 12.06
C TYR A 197 17.81 -9.02 13.58
N SER A 198 17.25 -10.03 14.23
CA SER A 198 17.43 -10.21 15.67
C SER A 198 18.88 -10.56 16.00
N ASN A 199 19.49 -9.83 16.92
CA ASN A 199 20.84 -10.16 17.40
C ASN A 199 20.88 -11.49 18.17
N LYS A 200 19.75 -11.91 18.75
CA LYS A 200 19.59 -13.16 19.48
C LYS A 200 19.55 -14.37 18.55
N THR A 201 18.70 -14.31 17.52
CA THR A 201 18.43 -15.47 16.66
C THR A 201 19.20 -15.47 15.35
N LYS A 202 19.78 -14.31 14.95
CA LYS A 202 20.39 -14.08 13.63
C LYS A 202 19.42 -14.29 12.45
N LYS A 203 18.11 -14.27 12.73
CA LYS A 203 17.04 -14.37 11.72
C LYS A 203 16.39 -12.99 11.52
N PRO A 204 15.65 -12.78 10.42
CA PRO A 204 14.84 -11.57 10.24
C PRO A 204 13.94 -11.32 11.47
N LEU A 205 13.79 -10.04 11.83
CA LEU A 205 13.03 -9.63 13.02
C LEU A 205 11.55 -10.01 12.91
N VAL A 206 10.98 -9.83 11.75
CA VAL A 206 9.66 -10.31 11.33
C VAL A 206 9.81 -11.11 10.05
N GLN A 207 8.74 -11.63 9.48
CA GLN A 207 8.80 -12.36 8.22
C GLN A 207 9.38 -11.47 7.09
N PRO A 208 10.30 -12.00 6.26
CA PRO A 208 10.96 -11.18 5.23
C PRO A 208 10.07 -10.89 4.01
N TYR A 209 9.03 -11.66 3.80
CA TYR A 209 8.03 -11.51 2.74
C TYR A 209 6.71 -12.16 3.14
N THR A 210 5.66 -11.84 2.41
CA THR A 210 4.36 -12.51 2.50
C THR A 210 3.81 -12.80 1.10
N LEU A 211 2.96 -13.80 0.99
CA LEU A 211 2.20 -14.08 -0.22
C LEU A 211 0.78 -13.57 0.00
N LEU A 212 0.26 -12.84 -0.97
CA LEU A 212 -1.09 -12.32 -0.99
C LEU A 212 -1.86 -13.02 -2.12
N GLU A 213 -3.07 -13.48 -1.83
CA GLU A 213 -3.96 -14.18 -2.75
C GLU A 213 -5.15 -13.30 -3.17
#